data_ec1a6793a59329f31764859d912cd754
#
_entry.id   ec1a6793a59329f31764859d912cd754
#
_cell.length_a   1.000
_cell.length_b   1.000
_cell.length_c   1.000
_cell.angle_alpha   90.00
_cell.angle_beta   90.00
_cell.angle_gamma   90.00
#
_symmetry.space_group_name_H-M   'P 1'
#
loop_
_entity.id
_entity.type
_entity.pdbx_description
1 polymer ?
#
loop_
_entity_poly.entity_id
_entity_poly.type
_entity_poly.pdbx_seq_one_letter_code
_entity_poly.pdbx_strand_id
1 'polypeptide(L)'
;MPAEFLGGQPGDPPVWFRFLGCCPRHHSLALAPMPAEAGIVHLMIEVASLDDVGRALDRCARRGAPVSASLGRHANDLMVSFYVRTPGGFDIEYGTDGRTVDDATWVSRETRPSGSGSSAAARGITRWRWPRFRPRPASST
;
A
#
# COMPACT_ATOMS: atom_id res chain seq x y z
N MET A 1 14.02 12.95 1.73
CA MET A 1 13.21 11.82 1.25
C MET A 1 12.54 11.16 2.45
N PRO A 2 11.23 11.02 2.49
CA PRO A 2 10.57 10.32 3.58
C PRO A 2 10.89 8.82 3.49
N ALA A 3 11.20 8.21 4.62
CA ALA A 3 11.28 6.77 4.75
C ALA A 3 10.14 6.33 5.70
N GLU A 4 9.37 5.36 5.29
CA GLU A 4 8.30 4.79 6.11
C GLU A 4 8.62 3.34 6.47
N PHE A 5 8.35 3.03 7.74
CA PHE A 5 8.45 1.68 8.26
C PHE A 5 7.10 0.99 8.13
N LEU A 6 7.01 -0.04 7.33
CA LEU A 6 5.88 -0.96 7.32
C LEU A 6 6.29 -2.21 8.11
N GLY A 7 5.70 -2.37 9.29
CA GLY A 7 6.11 -3.35 10.27
C GLY A 7 5.98 -4.80 9.82
N GLY A 8 7.05 -5.58 10.10
CA GLY A 8 7.05 -7.02 10.19
C GLY A 8 6.39 -7.53 11.47
N GLN A 9 6.50 -8.84 11.74
CA GLN A 9 6.11 -9.44 13.02
C GLN A 9 7.07 -8.93 14.12
N PRO A 10 6.67 -8.96 15.40
CA PRO A 10 7.60 -8.69 16.49
C PRO A 10 8.83 -9.58 16.37
N GLY A 11 10.03 -8.97 16.25
CA GLY A 11 11.30 -9.68 16.08
C GLY A 11 11.84 -9.71 14.64
N ASP A 12 11.04 -9.35 13.64
CA ASP A 12 11.54 -9.19 12.27
C ASP A 12 12.38 -7.90 12.15
N PRO A 13 13.43 -7.90 11.32
CA PRO A 13 14.17 -6.67 11.05
C PRO A 13 13.25 -5.64 10.38
N PRO A 14 13.43 -4.33 10.68
CA PRO A 14 12.61 -3.29 10.10
C PRO A 14 12.77 -3.22 8.58
N VAL A 15 11.67 -3.19 7.85
CA VAL A 15 11.64 -2.97 6.40
C VAL A 15 11.30 -1.52 6.14
N TRP A 16 12.20 -0.78 5.50
CA TRP A 16 12.05 0.62 5.20
C TRP A 16 11.63 0.84 3.76
N PHE A 17 10.51 1.50 3.56
CA PHE A 17 10.09 1.99 2.27
C PHE A 17 10.63 3.39 2.04
N ARG A 18 11.09 3.68 0.83
CA ARG A 18 11.53 5.01 0.41
C ARG A 18 10.57 5.57 -0.61
N PHE A 19 9.98 6.72 -0.30
CA PHE A 19 9.01 7.40 -1.15
C PHE A 19 9.68 8.56 -1.86
N LEU A 20 9.53 8.60 -3.19
CA LEU A 20 10.11 9.61 -4.07
C LEU A 20 8.98 10.35 -4.78
N GLY A 21 8.95 11.68 -4.67
CA GLY A 21 7.99 12.55 -5.36
C GLY A 21 8.66 13.32 -6.50
N CYS A 22 7.91 13.58 -7.56
CA CYS A 22 8.29 14.48 -8.65
C CYS A 22 7.18 15.49 -8.99
N CYS A 23 6.13 15.52 -8.21
CA CYS A 23 4.96 16.39 -8.34
C CYS A 23 4.32 16.59 -6.96
N PRO A 24 3.26 17.40 -6.80
CA PRO A 24 2.61 17.64 -5.50
C PRO A 24 2.00 16.40 -4.82
N ARG A 25 2.00 15.22 -5.44
CA ARG A 25 1.62 13.96 -4.78
C ARG A 25 2.60 13.61 -3.68
N HIS A 26 2.12 12.99 -2.60
CA HIS A 26 2.99 12.52 -1.52
C HIS A 26 4.17 11.70 -2.06
N HIS A 27 3.92 10.85 -3.03
CA HIS A 27 4.96 10.13 -3.77
C HIS A 27 4.47 9.72 -5.16
N SER A 28 5.43 9.54 -6.07
CA SER A 28 5.22 9.01 -7.41
C SER A 28 5.85 7.62 -7.56
N LEU A 29 6.85 7.31 -6.71
CA LEU A 29 7.55 6.03 -6.69
C LEU A 29 7.81 5.62 -5.23
N ALA A 30 7.56 4.37 -4.93
CA ALA A 30 7.95 3.72 -3.68
C ALA A 30 8.98 2.61 -3.96
N LEU A 31 10.09 2.63 -3.24
CA LEU A 31 11.11 1.58 -3.28
C LEU A 31 11.03 0.75 -2.02
N ALA A 32 10.86 -0.54 -2.17
CA ALA A 32 10.75 -1.50 -1.08
C ALA A 32 11.84 -2.58 -1.21
N PRO A 33 12.65 -2.85 -0.19
CA PRO A 33 13.66 -3.91 -0.21
C PRO A 33 13.00 -5.27 0.08
N MET A 34 12.03 -5.64 -0.76
CA MET A 34 11.31 -6.89 -0.65
C MET A 34 11.23 -7.59 -2.00
N PRO A 35 11.24 -8.93 -2.04
CA PRO A 35 11.09 -9.65 -3.29
C PRO A 35 9.69 -9.42 -3.87
N ALA A 36 9.63 -9.12 -5.16
CA ALA A 36 8.41 -9.06 -5.95
C ALA A 36 8.60 -9.91 -7.19
N GLU A 37 7.71 -10.88 -7.42
CA GLU A 37 7.82 -11.85 -8.52
C GLU A 37 7.90 -11.15 -9.89
N ALA A 38 7.11 -10.09 -10.08
CA ALA A 38 7.09 -9.28 -11.31
C ALA A 38 8.11 -8.11 -11.27
N GLY A 39 8.93 -7.97 -10.22
CA GLY A 39 9.78 -6.80 -10.01
C GLY A 39 9.00 -5.53 -9.62
N ILE A 40 7.68 -5.58 -9.64
CA ILE A 40 6.76 -4.50 -9.27
C ILE A 40 5.82 -5.04 -8.19
N VAL A 41 5.61 -4.28 -7.11
CA VAL A 41 4.66 -4.64 -6.05
C VAL A 41 3.25 -4.26 -6.50
N HIS A 42 3.05 -3.00 -6.87
CA HIS A 42 1.79 -2.51 -7.43
C HIS A 42 1.98 -1.27 -8.32
N LEU A 43 0.96 -0.99 -9.12
CA LEU A 43 0.76 0.30 -9.77
C LEU A 43 -0.49 0.95 -9.15
N MET A 44 -0.40 2.27 -8.86
CA MET A 44 -1.50 3.02 -8.29
C MET A 44 -2.25 3.79 -9.38
N ILE A 45 -3.59 3.69 -9.35
CA ILE A 45 -4.51 4.47 -10.17
C ILE A 45 -5.39 5.30 -9.25
N GLU A 46 -5.22 6.62 -9.30
CA GLU A 46 -6.08 7.53 -8.54
C GLU A 46 -7.27 7.99 -9.37
N VAL A 47 -8.43 8.01 -8.73
CA VAL A 47 -9.71 8.44 -9.31
C VAL A 47 -10.30 9.61 -8.55
N ALA A 48 -11.29 10.26 -9.16
CA ALA A 48 -11.81 11.53 -8.69
C ALA A 48 -12.67 11.43 -7.42
N SER A 49 -13.24 10.26 -7.13
CA SER A 49 -14.20 10.14 -6.03
C SER A 49 -14.18 8.77 -5.35
N LEU A 50 -14.61 8.74 -4.09
CA LEU A 50 -14.84 7.50 -3.35
C LEU A 50 -15.90 6.62 -4.02
N ASP A 51 -16.89 7.22 -4.70
CA ASP A 51 -17.90 6.49 -5.45
C ASP A 51 -17.27 5.68 -6.61
N ASP A 52 -16.22 6.22 -7.26
CA ASP A 52 -15.51 5.50 -8.31
C ASP A 52 -14.77 4.29 -7.73
N VAL A 53 -14.16 4.45 -6.56
CA VAL A 53 -13.50 3.36 -5.82
C VAL A 53 -14.52 2.28 -5.46
N GLY A 54 -15.67 2.66 -4.88
CA GLY A 54 -16.74 1.73 -4.53
C GLY A 54 -17.28 0.97 -5.74
N ARG A 55 -17.57 1.68 -6.84
CA ARG A 55 -18.02 1.05 -8.09
C ARG A 55 -17.00 0.08 -8.69
N ALA A 56 -15.71 0.40 -8.56
CA ALA A 56 -14.64 -0.49 -9.02
C ALA A 56 -14.56 -1.75 -8.16
N LEU A 57 -14.62 -1.61 -6.84
CA LEU A 57 -14.61 -2.75 -5.90
C LEU A 57 -15.80 -3.68 -6.15
N ASP A 58 -17.01 -3.13 -6.34
CA ASP A 58 -18.20 -3.90 -6.71
C ASP A 58 -18.03 -4.65 -8.04
N ARG A 59 -17.38 -4.03 -9.03
CA ARG A 59 -17.09 -4.72 -10.30
C ARG A 59 -16.11 -5.88 -10.10
N CYS A 60 -15.09 -5.70 -9.26
CA CYS A 60 -14.17 -6.79 -8.90
C CYS A 60 -14.93 -7.95 -8.27
N ALA A 61 -15.80 -7.67 -7.29
CA ALA A 61 -16.62 -8.70 -6.64
C ALA A 61 -17.52 -9.45 -7.63
N ARG A 62 -18.25 -8.72 -8.49
CA ARG A 62 -19.14 -9.34 -9.50
C ARG A 62 -18.41 -10.17 -10.54
N ARG A 63 -17.15 -9.86 -10.83
CA ARG A 63 -16.34 -10.57 -11.84
C ARG A 63 -15.39 -11.60 -11.24
N GLY A 64 -15.39 -11.78 -9.92
CA GLY A 64 -14.48 -12.69 -9.24
C GLY A 64 -13.01 -12.29 -9.35
N ALA A 65 -12.73 -11.00 -9.56
CA ALA A 65 -11.35 -10.52 -9.58
C ALA A 65 -10.74 -10.64 -8.16
N PRO A 66 -9.51 -11.16 -8.02
CA PRO A 66 -8.93 -11.43 -6.71
C PRO A 66 -8.50 -10.13 -6.03
N VAL A 67 -9.32 -9.65 -5.09
CA VAL A 67 -9.00 -8.52 -4.22
C VAL A 67 -7.96 -8.99 -3.22
N SER A 68 -6.72 -8.47 -3.33
CA SER A 68 -5.59 -8.82 -2.45
C SER A 68 -5.62 -8.05 -1.15
N ALA A 69 -6.23 -6.85 -1.16
CA ALA A 69 -6.46 -6.07 0.05
C ALA A 69 -7.75 -5.24 -0.10
N SER A 70 -8.59 -5.28 0.93
CA SER A 70 -9.88 -4.60 0.96
C SER A 70 -9.74 -3.08 1.12
N LEU A 71 -10.85 -2.36 0.96
CA LEU A 71 -10.89 -0.91 1.12
C LEU A 71 -10.35 -0.47 2.48
N GLY A 72 -9.43 0.48 2.47
CA GLY A 72 -8.81 1.06 3.65
C GLY A 72 -8.25 2.45 3.39
N ARG A 73 -7.88 3.17 4.46
CA ARG A 73 -7.17 4.45 4.37
C ARG A 73 -5.73 4.27 4.82
N HIS A 74 -4.80 4.73 4.01
CA HIS A 74 -3.38 4.74 4.34
C HIS A 74 -3.08 5.81 5.41
N ALA A 75 -2.23 5.47 6.36
CA ALA A 75 -1.86 6.40 7.43
C ALA A 75 -0.87 7.48 6.97
N ASN A 76 -0.04 7.16 5.99
CA ASN A 76 1.05 8.02 5.50
C ASN A 76 0.57 9.09 4.52
N ASP A 77 -0.12 8.68 3.47
CA ASP A 77 -0.55 9.53 2.37
C ASP A 77 -2.06 9.77 2.32
N LEU A 78 -2.81 9.22 3.28
CA LEU A 78 -4.26 9.35 3.45
C LEU A 78 -5.10 8.77 2.31
N MET A 79 -4.47 8.11 1.33
CA MET A 79 -5.16 7.46 0.23
C MET A 79 -6.21 6.48 0.73
N VAL A 80 -7.41 6.53 0.18
CA VAL A 80 -8.47 5.54 0.38
C VAL A 80 -8.50 4.62 -0.83
N SER A 81 -8.05 3.39 -0.68
CA SER A 81 -7.86 2.47 -1.78
C SER A 81 -8.16 1.02 -1.43
N PHE A 82 -8.21 0.19 -2.45
CA PHE A 82 -8.16 -1.27 -2.36
C PHE A 82 -7.17 -1.80 -3.39
N TYR A 83 -6.78 -3.06 -3.27
CA TYR A 83 -5.83 -3.70 -4.17
C TYR A 83 -6.45 -4.90 -4.86
N VAL A 84 -6.17 -5.06 -6.15
CA VAL A 84 -6.62 -6.20 -6.94
C VAL A 84 -5.44 -6.82 -7.67
N ARG A 85 -5.29 -8.14 -7.58
CA ARG A 85 -4.23 -8.90 -8.21
C ARG A 85 -4.41 -8.93 -9.72
N THR A 86 -3.37 -8.59 -10.47
CA THR A 86 -3.34 -8.74 -11.92
C THR A 86 -2.84 -10.12 -12.35
N PRO A 87 -3.16 -10.56 -13.58
CA PRO A 87 -2.54 -11.75 -14.16
C PRO A 87 -1.02 -11.64 -14.31
N GLY A 88 -0.47 -10.42 -14.31
CA GLY A 88 0.97 -10.16 -14.40
C GLY A 88 1.75 -10.35 -13.09
N GLY A 89 1.09 -10.78 -11.99
CA GLY A 89 1.75 -11.09 -10.73
C GLY A 89 2.03 -9.88 -9.82
N PHE A 90 1.51 -8.70 -10.17
CA PHE A 90 1.53 -7.50 -9.33
C PHE A 90 0.11 -7.00 -9.07
N ASP A 91 -0.05 -6.07 -8.14
CA ASP A 91 -1.36 -5.53 -7.81
C ASP A 91 -1.63 -4.18 -8.52
N ILE A 92 -2.89 -3.89 -8.76
CA ILE A 92 -3.36 -2.53 -8.99
C ILE A 92 -3.93 -2.02 -7.67
N GLU A 93 -3.37 -0.93 -7.17
CA GLU A 93 -4.00 -0.10 -6.16
C GLU A 93 -4.95 0.87 -6.84
N TYR A 94 -6.21 0.91 -6.40
CA TYR A 94 -7.23 1.77 -6.99
C TYR A 94 -7.86 2.61 -5.88
N GLY A 95 -7.69 3.93 -5.94
CA GLY A 95 -8.02 4.79 -4.81
C GLY A 95 -8.24 6.26 -5.13
N THR A 96 -8.52 7.04 -4.09
CA THR A 96 -8.81 8.48 -4.13
C THR A 96 -8.30 9.16 -2.86
N ASP A 97 -8.37 10.50 -2.83
CA ASP A 97 -8.04 11.35 -1.67
C ASP A 97 -6.58 11.24 -1.20
N GLY A 98 -5.65 10.89 -2.10
CA GLY A 98 -4.23 10.92 -1.76
C GLY A 98 -3.76 12.32 -1.36
N ARG A 99 -2.96 12.37 -0.29
CA ARG A 99 -2.38 13.63 0.19
C ARG A 99 -1.56 14.31 -0.89
N THR A 100 -1.75 15.62 -1.01
CA THR A 100 -0.80 16.49 -1.72
C THR A 100 0.17 17.13 -0.72
N VAL A 101 1.38 17.40 -1.16
CA VAL A 101 2.45 18.04 -0.39
C VAL A 101 2.92 19.29 -1.12
N ASP A 102 3.30 20.29 -0.34
CA ASP A 102 3.97 21.49 -0.84
C ASP A 102 5.46 21.36 -0.52
N ASP A 103 6.29 21.23 -1.53
CA ASP A 103 7.74 21.03 -1.39
C ASP A 103 8.43 22.14 -0.57
N ALA A 104 7.86 23.35 -0.57
CA ALA A 104 8.41 24.47 0.18
C ALA A 104 8.25 24.31 1.71
N THR A 105 7.23 23.58 2.13
CA THR A 105 6.86 23.42 3.55
C THR A 105 6.91 21.99 4.04
N TRP A 106 7.08 21.02 3.13
CA TRP A 106 7.04 19.61 3.47
C TRP A 106 8.26 19.18 4.27
N VAL A 107 8.00 18.63 5.44
CA VAL A 107 9.03 17.98 6.28
C VAL A 107 8.85 16.47 6.20
N SER A 108 9.85 15.79 5.69
CA SER A 108 9.88 14.33 5.65
C SER A 108 9.80 13.75 7.07
N ARG A 109 8.96 12.76 7.26
CA ARG A 109 8.75 12.08 8.54
C ARG A 109 9.02 10.59 8.38
N GLU A 110 9.62 10.01 9.39
CA GLU A 110 9.64 8.57 9.55
C GLU A 110 8.34 8.16 10.27
N THR A 111 7.53 7.35 9.61
CA THR A 111 6.34 6.76 10.22
C THR A 111 6.69 5.36 10.69
N ARG A 112 6.62 5.14 12.00
CA ARG A 112 6.76 3.80 12.59
C ARG A 112 5.37 3.25 12.92
N PRO A 113 5.14 1.93 12.77
CA PRO A 113 3.94 1.33 13.33
C PRO A 113 3.95 1.65 14.83
N SER A 114 2.84 2.15 15.37
CA SER A 114 2.68 2.33 16.80
C SER A 114 2.88 0.98 17.48
N GLY A 115 4.05 0.79 18.10
CA GLY A 115 4.29 -0.32 19.00
C GLY A 115 3.24 -0.29 20.13
N SER A 116 2.94 -1.45 20.68
CA SER A 116 2.02 -1.73 21.78
C SER A 116 2.00 -0.65 22.89
N GLY A 117 1.27 0.40 22.68
CA GLY A 117 0.97 1.45 23.63
C GLY A 117 -0.52 1.73 23.57
N SER A 118 -1.23 1.41 24.64
CA SER A 118 -2.66 1.65 24.81
C SER A 118 -3.01 3.10 24.52
N SER A 119 -3.67 3.37 23.42
CA SER A 119 -4.49 4.57 23.27
C SER A 119 -5.59 4.33 22.25
N ALA A 120 -6.81 4.54 22.66
CA ALA A 120 -8.07 4.23 22.03
C ALA A 120 -8.44 5.19 20.87
N ALA A 121 -7.55 5.43 19.93
CA ALA A 121 -7.82 6.33 18.79
C ALA A 121 -7.62 5.71 17.40
N ALA A 122 -7.37 4.42 17.28
CA ALA A 122 -7.19 3.74 15.99
C ALA A 122 -8.30 2.73 15.71
N ARG A 123 -9.56 3.17 15.80
CA ARG A 123 -10.67 2.36 15.27
C ARG A 123 -10.81 2.67 13.79
N GLY A 124 -10.29 1.79 12.95
CA GLY A 124 -10.49 1.86 11.50
C GLY A 124 -9.29 1.47 10.63
N ILE A 125 -8.13 1.19 11.20
CA ILE A 125 -6.99 0.75 10.40
C ILE A 125 -7.04 -0.77 10.31
N THR A 126 -7.51 -1.28 9.19
CA THR A 126 -7.36 -2.70 8.85
C THR A 126 -5.87 -3.00 8.79
N ARG A 127 -5.39 -3.86 9.69
CA ARG A 127 -4.02 -4.35 9.69
C ARG A 127 -3.76 -5.06 8.37
N TRP A 128 -2.96 -4.45 7.50
CA TRP A 128 -2.53 -5.08 6.26
C TRP A 128 -1.70 -6.31 6.59
N ARG A 129 -2.24 -7.51 6.31
CA ARG A 129 -1.46 -8.74 6.28
C ARG A 129 -1.08 -8.98 4.84
N TRP A 130 0.18 -8.77 4.52
CA TRP A 130 0.72 -9.27 3.27
C TRP A 130 0.62 -10.79 3.25
N PRO A 131 0.14 -11.40 2.13
CA PRO A 131 0.20 -12.84 1.96
C PRO A 131 1.65 -13.30 2.16
N ARG A 132 1.86 -14.32 2.96
CA ARG A 132 3.20 -14.92 3.10
C ARG A 132 3.65 -15.39 1.73
N PHE A 133 4.76 -14.85 1.25
CA PHE A 133 5.45 -15.38 0.08
C PHE A 133 5.77 -16.86 0.35
N ARG A 134 5.15 -17.77 -0.39
CA ARG A 134 5.59 -19.15 -0.47
C ARG A 134 6.37 -19.26 -1.79
N PRO A 135 7.70 -19.48 -1.74
CA PRO A 135 8.44 -19.76 -2.96
C PRO A 135 7.83 -21.01 -3.61
N ARG A 136 7.63 -20.97 -4.92
CA ARG A 136 7.24 -22.15 -5.70
C ARG A 136 8.35 -23.19 -5.51
N PRO A 137 8.01 -24.49 -5.30
CA PRO A 137 9.02 -25.52 -5.35
C PRO A 137 9.68 -25.50 -6.74
N ALA A 138 11.01 -25.61 -6.75
CA ALA A 138 11.76 -25.73 -7.98
C ALA A 138 11.18 -26.90 -8.79
N SER A 139 10.81 -26.67 -10.05
CA SER A 139 10.41 -27.72 -10.96
C SER A 139 11.63 -28.59 -11.18
N SER A 140 11.61 -29.83 -10.69
CA SER A 140 12.58 -30.86 -11.06
C SER A 140 12.38 -31.20 -12.54
N THR A 141 13.31 -30.78 -13.38
CA THR A 141 13.52 -31.36 -14.71
C THR A 141 14.20 -32.69 -14.59
#